data_15d22d89a129e65c8de7dc5868427946
#
_entry.id   15d22d89a129e65c8de7dc5868427946
#
_cell.length_a   1.000
_cell.length_b   1.000
_cell.length_c   1.000
_cell.angle_alpha   90.00
_cell.angle_beta   90.00
_cell.angle_gamma   90.00
#
_symmetry.space_group_name_H-M   'P 1'
#
loop_
_entity.id
_entity.type
_entity.pdbx_description
1 polymer ?
#
loop_
_entity_poly.entity_id
_entity_poly.type
_entity_poly.pdbx_seq_one_letter_code
_entity_poly.pdbx_strand_id
1 'polypeptide(L)'
;MKHRSKQRRAGYRVKGAMGLFFREDGYTTVGAALAVLLTCSLVCMSAWAYEAQSRTSSIQSIADAAALAAENEVAEFDRAVKVADATLLSMSLTGIVLLGVGTVCCCVPAAAPLGERLVEAGAKVIEKRSAVAKRFSESLNAAQAALPALAVASAEAVILENASDDLHLLGYVEVVPWKGEAIDVPDP
;
A
#
# COMPACT_ATOMS: atom_id res chain seq x y z
N MET A 1 46.30 23.99 -56.23
CA MET A 1 45.51 23.03 -57.04
C MET A 1 45.44 21.59 -56.46
N LYS A 2 45.54 21.37 -55.13
CA LYS A 2 45.65 20.03 -54.52
C LYS A 2 44.41 19.59 -53.71
N HIS A 3 43.39 20.43 -53.59
CA HIS A 3 42.18 20.16 -52.76
C HIS A 3 40.97 19.58 -53.51
N ARG A 4 40.94 19.62 -54.82
CA ARG A 4 39.78 19.10 -55.64
C ARG A 4 39.84 17.60 -55.93
N SER A 5 40.98 16.92 -55.73
CA SER A 5 41.14 15.50 -56.05
C SER A 5 40.64 14.57 -54.92
N LYS A 6 40.60 15.04 -53.65
CA LYS A 6 40.16 14.20 -52.50
C LYS A 6 38.64 14.07 -52.42
N GLN A 7 37.91 15.06 -52.84
CA GLN A 7 36.43 15.05 -52.81
C GLN A 7 35.81 14.10 -53.85
N ARG A 8 36.51 13.97 -55.02
CA ARG A 8 36.05 13.00 -56.04
C ARG A 8 36.20 11.55 -55.64
N ARG A 9 37.20 11.17 -54.82
CA ARG A 9 37.42 9.79 -54.40
C ARG A 9 36.43 9.34 -53.34
N ALA A 10 35.90 10.20 -52.47
CA ALA A 10 34.89 9.89 -51.48
C ALA A 10 33.51 9.64 -52.14
N GLY A 11 33.13 10.42 -53.17
CA GLY A 11 31.88 10.21 -53.89
C GLY A 11 31.81 8.93 -54.73
N TYR A 12 32.93 8.45 -55.22
CA TYR A 12 32.97 7.17 -55.95
C TYR A 12 32.88 5.93 -55.04
N ARG A 13 33.33 6.01 -53.79
CA ARG A 13 33.20 4.91 -52.82
C ARG A 13 31.75 4.70 -52.36
N VAL A 14 31.01 5.80 -52.16
CA VAL A 14 29.61 5.72 -51.75
C VAL A 14 28.73 5.20 -52.89
N LYS A 15 28.97 5.64 -54.14
CA LYS A 15 28.29 5.11 -55.31
C LYS A 15 28.60 3.64 -55.58
N GLY A 16 29.81 3.17 -55.26
CA GLY A 16 30.16 1.74 -55.40
C GLY A 16 29.46 0.85 -54.38
N ALA A 17 29.27 1.28 -53.17
CA ALA A 17 28.55 0.52 -52.15
C ALA A 17 27.05 0.45 -52.43
N MET A 18 26.46 1.55 -52.90
CA MET A 18 25.04 1.58 -53.31
C MET A 18 24.78 0.80 -54.62
N GLY A 19 25.77 0.73 -55.53
CA GLY A 19 25.68 -0.03 -56.78
C GLY A 19 25.74 -1.56 -56.58
N LEU A 20 26.24 -2.03 -55.48
CA LEU A 20 26.22 -3.44 -55.10
C LEU A 20 24.82 -3.94 -54.72
N PHE A 21 23.99 -3.03 -54.24
CA PHE A 21 22.60 -3.34 -53.88
C PHE A 21 21.66 -3.40 -55.10
N PHE A 22 22.07 -2.88 -56.27
CA PHE A 22 21.26 -2.84 -57.49
C PHE A 22 21.79 -3.74 -58.60
N ARG A 23 22.74 -4.64 -58.32
CA ARG A 23 23.15 -5.65 -59.31
C ARG A 23 22.19 -6.83 -59.29
N GLU A 24 21.49 -7.03 -60.39
CA GLU A 24 20.44 -8.03 -60.60
C GLU A 24 20.92 -9.50 -60.62
N ASP A 25 22.14 -9.77 -60.18
CA ASP A 25 22.72 -11.12 -60.21
C ASP A 25 22.43 -11.82 -58.87
N GLY A 26 21.25 -12.35 -58.65
CA GLY A 26 20.93 -13.33 -57.58
C GLY A 26 21.22 -12.95 -56.10
N TYR A 27 22.16 -12.04 -55.88
CA TYR A 27 22.58 -11.57 -54.55
C TYR A 27 21.53 -10.63 -53.90
N THR A 28 20.73 -9.95 -54.72
CA THR A 28 19.69 -9.03 -54.27
C THR A 28 18.52 -9.77 -53.62
N THR A 29 18.18 -10.94 -54.12
CA THR A 29 17.07 -11.76 -53.55
C THR A 29 17.45 -12.32 -52.18
N VAL A 30 18.70 -12.76 -52.01
CA VAL A 30 19.20 -13.25 -50.72
C VAL A 30 19.31 -12.11 -49.71
N GLY A 31 19.82 -10.94 -50.14
CA GLY A 31 19.89 -9.74 -49.29
C GLY A 31 18.50 -9.23 -48.86
N ALA A 32 17.55 -9.21 -49.77
CA ALA A 32 16.18 -8.85 -49.48
C ALA A 32 15.50 -9.87 -48.54
N ALA A 33 15.71 -11.15 -48.74
CA ALA A 33 15.18 -12.21 -47.87
C ALA A 33 15.75 -12.09 -46.44
N LEU A 34 17.07 -11.83 -46.30
CA LEU A 34 17.68 -11.61 -45.01
C LEU A 34 17.17 -10.33 -44.34
N ALA A 35 16.96 -9.25 -45.08
CA ALA A 35 16.41 -8.01 -44.54
C ALA A 35 14.97 -8.23 -44.04
N VAL A 36 14.16 -8.95 -44.77
CA VAL A 36 12.78 -9.30 -44.34
C VAL A 36 12.81 -10.20 -43.12
N LEU A 37 13.68 -11.20 -43.06
CA LEU A 37 13.84 -12.08 -41.89
C LEU A 37 14.26 -11.29 -40.64
N LEU A 38 15.19 -10.37 -40.78
CA LEU A 38 15.64 -9.51 -39.68
C LEU A 38 14.52 -8.59 -39.20
N THR A 39 13.78 -7.96 -40.11
CA THR A 39 12.65 -7.10 -39.75
C THR A 39 11.53 -7.89 -39.10
N CYS A 40 11.17 -9.07 -39.62
CA CYS A 40 10.19 -9.94 -38.97
C CYS A 40 10.63 -10.39 -37.57
N SER A 41 11.91 -10.77 -37.41
CA SER A 41 12.41 -11.18 -36.09
C SER A 41 12.39 -10.03 -35.08
N LEU A 42 12.72 -8.80 -35.50
CA LEU A 42 12.64 -7.61 -34.66
C LEU A 42 11.19 -7.30 -34.26
N VAL A 43 10.26 -7.40 -35.19
CA VAL A 43 8.82 -7.21 -34.91
C VAL A 43 8.31 -8.27 -33.93
N CYS A 44 8.65 -9.54 -34.14
CA CYS A 44 8.25 -10.62 -33.23
C CYS A 44 8.85 -10.44 -31.83
N MET A 45 10.13 -10.07 -31.74
CA MET A 45 10.80 -9.80 -30.45
C MET A 45 10.17 -8.58 -29.73
N SER A 46 9.84 -7.52 -30.46
CA SER A 46 9.20 -6.34 -29.86
C SER A 46 7.78 -6.65 -29.38
N ALA A 47 7.02 -7.43 -30.12
CA ALA A 47 5.69 -7.88 -29.72
C ALA A 47 5.75 -8.75 -28.46
N TRP A 48 6.69 -9.70 -28.42
CA TRP A 48 6.88 -10.55 -27.25
C TRP A 48 7.36 -9.77 -26.03
N ALA A 49 8.27 -8.81 -26.19
CA ALA A 49 8.74 -7.92 -25.11
C ALA A 49 7.58 -7.07 -24.57
N TYR A 50 6.73 -6.54 -25.45
CA TYR A 50 5.55 -5.77 -25.06
C TYR A 50 4.56 -6.64 -24.27
N GLU A 51 4.29 -7.86 -24.70
CA GLU A 51 3.41 -8.77 -23.97
C GLU A 51 3.98 -9.13 -22.59
N ALA A 52 5.28 -9.44 -22.50
CA ALA A 52 5.94 -9.72 -21.24
C ALA A 52 5.88 -8.53 -20.28
N GLN A 53 6.10 -7.31 -20.80
CA GLN A 53 6.01 -6.09 -19.99
C GLN A 53 4.58 -5.81 -19.53
N SER A 54 3.59 -6.02 -20.38
CA SER A 54 2.17 -5.86 -20.02
C SER A 54 1.76 -6.82 -18.90
N ARG A 55 2.17 -8.09 -19.00
CA ARG A 55 1.91 -9.09 -17.94
C ARG A 55 2.60 -8.72 -16.62
N THR A 56 3.86 -8.29 -16.69
CA THR A 56 4.61 -7.86 -15.50
C THR A 56 3.94 -6.66 -14.83
N SER A 57 3.49 -5.68 -15.62
CA SER A 57 2.76 -4.51 -15.10
C SER A 57 1.44 -4.89 -14.42
N SER A 58 0.71 -5.85 -14.99
CA SER A 58 -0.54 -6.35 -14.38
C SER A 58 -0.26 -7.07 -13.05
N ILE A 59 0.75 -7.92 -12.99
CA ILE A 59 1.16 -8.61 -11.76
C ILE A 59 1.57 -7.59 -10.69
N GLN A 60 2.35 -6.59 -11.07
CA GLN A 60 2.78 -5.55 -10.14
C GLN A 60 1.59 -4.75 -9.60
N SER A 61 0.62 -4.39 -10.45
CA SER A 61 -0.56 -3.66 -9.98
C SER A 61 -1.42 -4.48 -9.02
N ILE A 62 -1.52 -5.81 -9.21
CA ILE A 62 -2.22 -6.70 -8.28
C ILE A 62 -1.45 -6.80 -6.95
N ALA A 63 -0.13 -6.92 -7.00
CA ALA A 63 0.71 -6.95 -5.80
C ALA A 63 0.61 -5.65 -4.99
N ASP A 64 0.64 -4.49 -5.66
CA ASP A 64 0.47 -3.19 -5.04
C ASP A 64 -0.94 -3.05 -4.41
N ALA A 65 -1.98 -3.51 -5.08
CA ALA A 65 -3.34 -3.50 -4.55
C ALA A 65 -3.49 -4.43 -3.33
N ALA A 66 -2.87 -5.60 -3.35
CA ALA A 66 -2.85 -6.53 -2.22
C ALA A 66 -2.09 -5.95 -1.01
N ALA A 67 -0.96 -5.29 -1.25
CA ALA A 67 -0.22 -4.58 -0.19
C ALA A 67 -1.05 -3.46 0.43
N LEU A 68 -1.76 -2.69 -0.40
CA LEU A 68 -2.65 -1.61 0.07
C LEU A 68 -3.82 -2.16 0.90
N ALA A 69 -4.37 -3.32 0.53
CA ALA A 69 -5.43 -3.97 1.30
C ALA A 69 -4.93 -4.39 2.69
N ALA A 70 -3.73 -4.96 2.77
CA ALA A 70 -3.10 -5.29 4.05
C ALA A 70 -2.82 -4.05 4.91
N GLU A 71 -2.36 -2.94 4.31
CA GLU A 71 -2.14 -1.68 5.02
C GLU A 71 -3.44 -1.08 5.55
N ASN A 72 -4.56 -1.23 4.85
CA ASN A 72 -5.86 -0.76 5.30
C ASN A 72 -6.30 -1.44 6.61
N GLU A 73 -6.05 -2.74 6.77
CA GLU A 73 -6.34 -3.45 8.03
C GLU A 73 -5.57 -2.84 9.20
N VAL A 74 -4.29 -2.53 8.99
CA VAL A 74 -3.46 -1.86 10.00
C VAL A 74 -3.97 -0.45 10.31
N ALA A 75 -4.38 0.30 9.28
CA ALA A 75 -4.93 1.64 9.46
C ALA A 75 -6.28 1.64 10.18
N GLU A 76 -7.13 0.64 9.96
CA GLU A 76 -8.39 0.47 10.70
C GLU A 76 -8.12 0.14 12.18
N PHE A 77 -7.15 -0.72 12.44
CA PHE A 77 -6.73 -1.02 13.82
C PHE A 77 -6.20 0.24 14.53
N ASP A 78 -5.36 1.04 13.89
CA ASP A 78 -4.86 2.31 14.44
C ASP A 78 -6.01 3.29 14.75
N ARG A 79 -7.04 3.34 13.87
CA ARG A 79 -8.25 4.13 14.14
C ARG A 79 -9.01 3.61 15.37
N ALA A 80 -9.14 2.29 15.52
CA ALA A 80 -9.79 1.69 16.66
C ALA A 80 -9.07 2.05 17.98
N VAL A 81 -7.73 1.99 17.99
CA VAL A 81 -6.90 2.43 19.14
C VAL A 81 -7.17 3.89 19.47
N LYS A 82 -7.11 4.78 18.47
CA LYS A 82 -7.36 6.23 18.66
C LYS A 82 -8.77 6.52 19.20
N VAL A 83 -9.77 5.77 18.75
CA VAL A 83 -11.15 5.92 19.24
C VAL A 83 -11.26 5.45 20.70
N ALA A 84 -10.59 4.35 21.06
CA ALA A 84 -10.55 3.88 22.42
C ALA A 84 -9.89 4.92 23.36
N ASP A 85 -8.74 5.48 22.97
CA ASP A 85 -8.04 6.52 23.72
C ASP A 85 -8.89 7.78 23.87
N ALA A 86 -9.53 8.24 22.78
CA ALA A 86 -10.40 9.42 22.82
C ALA A 86 -11.60 9.18 23.76
N THR A 87 -12.16 7.98 23.78
CA THR A 87 -13.25 7.60 24.67
C THR A 87 -12.81 7.63 26.14
N LEU A 88 -11.67 7.05 26.46
CA LEU A 88 -11.12 7.04 27.83
C LEU A 88 -10.77 8.44 28.30
N LEU A 89 -10.21 9.27 27.42
CA LEU A 89 -9.93 10.67 27.71
C LEU A 89 -11.22 11.46 27.98
N SER A 90 -12.23 11.27 27.15
CA SER A 90 -13.54 11.90 27.33
C SER A 90 -14.19 11.52 28.67
N MET A 91 -14.16 10.24 29.05
CA MET A 91 -14.63 9.77 30.34
C MET A 91 -13.86 10.42 31.50
N SER A 92 -12.53 10.53 31.38
CA SER A 92 -11.72 11.19 32.41
C SER A 92 -12.08 12.66 32.57
N LEU A 93 -12.19 13.40 31.48
CA LEU A 93 -12.55 14.82 31.48
C LEU A 93 -13.94 15.02 32.08
N THR A 94 -14.91 14.19 31.68
CA THR A 94 -16.28 14.24 32.21
C THR A 94 -16.29 13.99 33.73
N GLY A 95 -15.56 12.98 34.21
CA GLY A 95 -15.44 12.68 35.61
C GLY A 95 -14.84 13.84 36.42
N ILE A 96 -13.74 14.42 35.92
CA ILE A 96 -13.09 15.57 36.59
C ILE A 96 -13.98 16.80 36.61
N VAL A 97 -14.68 17.11 35.51
CA VAL A 97 -15.59 18.25 35.44
C VAL A 97 -16.76 18.06 36.40
N LEU A 98 -17.36 16.87 36.47
CA LEU A 98 -18.43 16.58 37.43
C LEU A 98 -17.97 16.71 38.87
N LEU A 99 -16.79 16.21 39.20
CA LEU A 99 -16.17 16.37 40.53
C LEU A 99 -15.91 17.85 40.87
N GLY A 100 -15.31 18.58 39.94
CA GLY A 100 -14.98 19.98 40.11
C GLY A 100 -16.23 20.86 40.30
N VAL A 101 -17.22 20.72 39.43
CA VAL A 101 -18.48 21.45 39.58
C VAL A 101 -19.24 21.02 40.82
N GLY A 102 -19.26 19.73 41.15
CA GLY A 102 -19.89 19.19 42.32
C GLY A 102 -19.29 19.78 43.62
N THR A 103 -17.97 19.84 43.72
CA THR A 103 -17.29 20.42 44.91
C THR A 103 -17.59 21.91 45.07
N VAL A 104 -17.64 22.67 43.99
CA VAL A 104 -18.01 24.10 44.02
C VAL A 104 -19.44 24.27 44.47
N CYS A 105 -20.38 23.44 43.94
CA CYS A 105 -21.81 23.47 44.34
C CYS A 105 -21.98 23.12 45.82
N CYS A 106 -21.20 22.22 46.40
CA CYS A 106 -21.26 21.87 47.81
C CYS A 106 -20.90 23.06 48.74
N CYS A 107 -20.13 24.04 48.24
CA CYS A 107 -19.79 25.24 49.01
C CYS A 107 -20.95 26.23 49.13
N VAL A 108 -21.99 26.07 48.35
CA VAL A 108 -23.19 26.94 48.36
C VAL A 108 -24.36 26.20 49.05
N PRO A 109 -24.85 26.66 50.23
CA PRO A 109 -25.81 25.91 51.02
C PRO A 109 -27.09 25.55 50.25
N ALA A 110 -27.56 26.42 49.35
CA ALA A 110 -28.74 26.18 48.55
C ALA A 110 -28.54 25.15 47.43
N ALA A 111 -27.32 24.89 46.99
CA ALA A 111 -26.94 23.99 45.92
C ALA A 111 -26.26 22.70 46.44
N ALA A 112 -25.99 22.58 47.73
CA ALA A 112 -25.28 21.45 48.34
C ALA A 112 -25.84 20.05 47.94
N PRO A 113 -27.16 19.81 47.96
CA PRO A 113 -27.69 18.50 47.57
C PRO A 113 -27.45 18.13 46.08
N LEU A 114 -27.35 19.14 45.20
CA LEU A 114 -26.96 18.95 43.82
C LEU A 114 -25.49 18.65 43.68
N GLY A 115 -24.64 19.34 44.47
CA GLY A 115 -23.20 19.13 44.51
C GLY A 115 -22.83 17.70 44.90
N GLU A 116 -23.45 17.16 45.95
CA GLU A 116 -23.22 15.77 46.38
C GLU A 116 -23.50 14.76 45.26
N ARG A 117 -24.64 14.93 44.53
CA ARG A 117 -24.98 14.05 43.40
C ARG A 117 -24.03 14.16 42.26
N LEU A 118 -23.48 15.33 41.96
CA LEU A 118 -22.45 15.54 40.92
C LEU A 118 -21.13 14.90 41.30
N VAL A 119 -20.74 15.02 42.56
CA VAL A 119 -19.51 14.35 43.06
C VAL A 119 -19.66 12.85 42.99
N GLU A 120 -20.79 12.30 43.45
CA GLU A 120 -21.04 10.86 43.35
C GLU A 120 -21.06 10.37 41.87
N ALA A 121 -21.69 11.12 40.99
CA ALA A 121 -21.69 10.79 39.54
C ALA A 121 -20.29 10.84 38.94
N GLY A 122 -19.49 11.87 39.28
CA GLY A 122 -18.11 12.00 38.81
C GLY A 122 -17.23 10.84 39.28
N ALA A 123 -17.34 10.47 40.59
CA ALA A 123 -16.62 9.32 41.14
C ALA A 123 -16.99 8.01 40.42
N LYS A 124 -18.28 7.77 40.18
CA LYS A 124 -18.75 6.59 39.43
C LYS A 124 -18.21 6.56 37.99
N VAL A 125 -18.11 7.71 37.32
CA VAL A 125 -17.54 7.78 35.96
C VAL A 125 -16.05 7.38 35.98
N ILE A 126 -15.28 7.88 36.95
CA ILE A 126 -13.85 7.55 37.10
C ILE A 126 -13.67 6.07 37.43
N GLU A 127 -14.45 5.53 38.33
CA GLU A 127 -14.42 4.11 38.70
C GLU A 127 -14.71 3.22 37.48
N LYS A 128 -15.77 3.55 36.73
CA LYS A 128 -16.11 2.80 35.51
C LYS A 128 -15.08 2.92 34.40
N ARG A 129 -14.31 4.02 34.36
CA ARG A 129 -13.26 4.21 33.38
C ARG A 129 -12.21 3.09 33.43
N SER A 130 -11.77 2.66 34.61
CA SER A 130 -10.77 1.60 34.75
C SER A 130 -11.29 0.28 34.18
N ALA A 131 -12.55 -0.07 34.45
CA ALA A 131 -13.18 -1.27 33.89
C ALA A 131 -13.31 -1.22 32.37
N VAL A 132 -13.65 -0.04 31.82
CA VAL A 132 -13.71 0.16 30.36
C VAL A 132 -12.33 0.10 29.74
N ALA A 133 -11.31 0.71 30.36
CA ALA A 133 -9.92 0.67 29.90
C ALA A 133 -9.40 -0.78 29.82
N LYS A 134 -9.68 -1.58 30.85
CA LYS A 134 -9.30 -3.01 30.86
C LYS A 134 -9.95 -3.77 29.71
N ARG A 135 -11.26 -3.55 29.46
CA ARG A 135 -11.95 -4.21 28.34
C ARG A 135 -11.40 -3.78 26.98
N PHE A 136 -11.09 -2.49 26.80
CA PHE A 136 -10.47 -2.01 25.57
C PHE A 136 -9.08 -2.64 25.37
N SER A 137 -8.24 -2.67 26.42
CA SER A 137 -6.93 -3.31 26.36
C SER A 137 -7.04 -4.79 25.99
N GLU A 138 -7.94 -5.55 26.59
CA GLU A 138 -8.16 -6.96 26.27
C GLU A 138 -8.62 -7.15 24.80
N SER A 139 -9.58 -6.35 24.33
CA SER A 139 -10.10 -6.44 22.96
C SER A 139 -9.08 -5.98 21.91
N LEU A 140 -8.31 -4.92 22.19
CA LEU A 140 -7.28 -4.43 21.29
C LEU A 140 -6.10 -5.40 21.20
N ASN A 141 -5.69 -6.02 22.31
CA ASN A 141 -4.66 -7.06 22.30
C ASN A 141 -5.10 -8.31 21.52
N ALA A 142 -6.36 -8.70 21.64
CA ALA A 142 -6.92 -9.79 20.84
C ALA A 142 -6.97 -9.44 19.34
N ALA A 143 -7.38 -8.20 18.99
CA ALA A 143 -7.39 -7.72 17.63
C ALA A 143 -5.96 -7.62 17.06
N GLN A 144 -4.99 -7.13 17.84
CA GLN A 144 -3.59 -7.07 17.44
C GLN A 144 -3.01 -8.46 17.13
N ALA A 145 -3.37 -9.47 17.92
CA ALA A 145 -2.95 -10.85 17.68
C ALA A 145 -3.55 -11.43 16.39
N ALA A 146 -4.77 -11.01 16.02
CA ALA A 146 -5.44 -11.45 14.80
C ALA A 146 -5.02 -10.64 13.55
N LEU A 147 -4.44 -9.46 13.70
CA LEU A 147 -4.12 -8.52 12.63
C LEU A 147 -3.28 -9.13 11.51
N PRO A 148 -2.20 -9.91 11.77
CA PRO A 148 -1.42 -10.53 10.71
C PRO A 148 -2.25 -11.47 9.83
N ALA A 149 -3.16 -12.24 10.45
CA ALA A 149 -4.03 -13.17 9.73
C ALA A 149 -5.07 -12.41 8.88
N LEU A 150 -5.62 -11.32 9.40
CA LEU A 150 -6.55 -10.45 8.65
C LEU A 150 -5.85 -9.78 7.46
N ALA A 151 -4.65 -9.25 7.66
CA ALA A 151 -3.87 -8.63 6.60
C ALA A 151 -3.51 -9.62 5.47
N VAL A 152 -3.18 -10.87 5.81
CA VAL A 152 -2.98 -11.93 4.80
C VAL A 152 -4.29 -12.24 4.08
N ALA A 153 -5.38 -12.43 4.80
CA ALA A 153 -6.67 -12.77 4.20
C ALA A 153 -7.20 -11.67 3.26
N SER A 154 -7.06 -10.39 3.63
CA SER A 154 -7.47 -9.27 2.78
C SER A 154 -6.59 -9.15 1.54
N ALA A 155 -5.27 -9.36 1.66
CA ALA A 155 -4.36 -9.40 0.51
C ALA A 155 -4.67 -10.56 -0.44
N GLU A 156 -4.90 -11.77 0.09
CA GLU A 156 -5.29 -12.94 -0.71
C GLU A 156 -6.63 -12.74 -1.42
N ALA A 157 -7.61 -12.14 -0.76
CA ALA A 157 -8.90 -11.82 -1.38
C ALA A 157 -8.73 -10.90 -2.60
N VAL A 158 -7.90 -9.86 -2.51
CA VAL A 158 -7.58 -8.96 -3.62
C VAL A 158 -6.87 -9.70 -4.76
N ILE A 159 -5.92 -10.58 -4.45
CA ILE A 159 -5.22 -11.38 -5.46
C ILE A 159 -6.22 -12.28 -6.19
N LEU A 160 -7.09 -12.99 -5.46
CA LEU A 160 -8.07 -13.90 -6.05
C LEU A 160 -9.12 -13.15 -6.90
N GLU A 161 -9.56 -11.99 -6.48
CA GLU A 161 -10.54 -11.17 -7.21
C GLU A 161 -9.96 -10.62 -8.52
N ASN A 162 -8.65 -10.30 -8.53
CA ASN A 162 -7.97 -9.73 -9.69
C ASN A 162 -7.22 -10.75 -10.55
N ALA A 163 -7.12 -12.01 -10.11
CA ALA A 163 -6.56 -13.08 -10.92
C ALA A 163 -7.52 -13.40 -12.06
N SER A 164 -7.14 -13.08 -13.30
CA SER A 164 -7.89 -13.50 -14.49
C SER A 164 -7.60 -14.98 -14.79
N ASP A 165 -8.53 -15.67 -15.47
CA ASP A 165 -8.41 -17.08 -15.86
C ASP A 165 -7.12 -17.39 -16.68
N ASP A 166 -6.57 -16.39 -17.35
CA ASP A 166 -5.34 -16.49 -18.14
C ASP A 166 -4.05 -16.25 -17.31
N LEU A 167 -4.17 -15.82 -16.06
CA LEU A 167 -3.03 -15.48 -15.20
C LEU A 167 -2.93 -16.52 -14.07
N HIS A 168 -2.12 -17.54 -14.26
CA HIS A 168 -1.73 -18.45 -13.19
C HIS A 168 -0.70 -17.77 -12.29
N LEU A 169 -1.18 -17.05 -11.27
CA LEU A 169 -0.34 -16.43 -10.25
C LEU A 169 0.07 -17.51 -9.24
N LEU A 170 1.36 -17.80 -9.20
CA LEU A 170 1.98 -18.55 -8.11
C LEU A 170 2.72 -17.53 -7.22
N GLY A 171 2.14 -17.25 -6.08
CA GLY A 171 2.71 -16.35 -5.10
C GLY A 171 2.26 -16.73 -3.70
N TYR A 172 2.93 -16.22 -2.70
CA TYR A 172 2.52 -16.31 -1.31
C TYR A 172 2.55 -14.91 -0.68
N VAL A 173 1.67 -14.69 0.26
CA VAL A 173 1.63 -13.46 1.07
C VAL A 173 2.26 -13.78 2.41
N GLU A 174 3.33 -13.06 2.76
CA GLU A 174 3.96 -13.15 4.06
C GLU A 174 3.86 -11.80 4.76
N VAL A 175 3.26 -11.80 5.94
CA VAL A 175 3.25 -10.64 6.83
C VAL A 175 4.24 -10.91 7.95
N VAL A 176 5.32 -10.14 8.00
CA VAL A 176 6.29 -10.18 9.10
C VAL A 176 5.81 -9.20 10.18
N PRO A 177 5.19 -9.69 11.26
CA PRO A 177 4.71 -8.81 12.31
C PRO A 177 5.91 -8.18 13.02
N TRP A 178 5.87 -6.84 13.14
CA TRP A 178 6.75 -6.15 14.07
C TRP A 178 6.36 -6.60 15.48
N LYS A 179 7.33 -7.09 16.26
CA LYS A 179 7.11 -7.43 17.68
C LYS A 179 6.92 -6.12 18.46
N GLY A 180 5.71 -5.61 18.46
CA GLY A 180 5.29 -4.52 19.33
C GLY A 180 5.12 -5.03 20.77
N GLU A 181 5.35 -4.16 21.75
CA GLU A 181 4.93 -4.40 23.13
C GLU A 181 3.39 -4.48 23.18
N ALA A 182 2.87 -5.33 24.07
CA ALA A 182 1.45 -5.38 24.34
C ALA A 182 0.93 -3.99 24.75
N ILE A 183 -0.28 -3.65 24.30
CA ILE A 183 -0.91 -2.38 24.69
C ILE A 183 -1.17 -2.43 26.18
N ASP A 184 -0.36 -1.69 26.93
CA ASP A 184 -0.54 -1.52 28.37
C ASP A 184 -1.25 -0.17 28.60
N VAL A 185 -2.42 -0.25 29.22
CA VAL A 185 -3.14 0.95 29.66
C VAL A 185 -2.74 1.17 31.11
N PRO A 186 -1.99 2.23 31.41
CA PRO A 186 -1.55 2.48 32.79
C PRO A 186 -2.76 2.56 33.71
N ASP A 187 -2.69 1.80 34.81
CA ASP A 187 -3.65 1.94 35.89
C ASP A 187 -3.62 3.37 36.42
N PRO A 188 -4.79 3.95 36.79
CA PRO A 188 -4.91 5.34 37.27
C PRO A 188 -4.24 5.60 38.59
#